data_eb9c6fe70d486c57bd15a87a60a19b81
#
_entry.id   eb9c6fe70d486c57bd15a87a60a19b81
#
_cell.length_a   1.000
_cell.length_b   1.000
_cell.length_c   1.000
_cell.angle_alpha   90.00
_cell.angle_beta   90.00
_cell.angle_gamma   90.00
#
_symmetry.space_group_name_H-M   'P 1'
#
loop_
_entity.id
_entity.type
_entity.pdbx_description
1 polymer ?
#
loop_
_entity_poly.entity_id
_entity_poly.type
_entity_poly.pdbx_seq_one_letter_code
_entity_poly.pdbx_strand_id
1 'polypeptide(L)'
;MVELKIGGVPEHFNMPWQLLLASGILEKSGITPSWTDYHGGTGLLAQALHDGDLDIGILLTEGAVQGIDKGKTFKIFSFYVDSSLTWGIHVPANSHCKNVADIQGKRYAISRFGSGSHLMAIIDAKARGWSTEDIKFEVIDNLVGARESFKYGDSDVFFWEKFTTKSLVDSGEFRRVGERKTPFSCFVICVSDKAFQEKREAVLTTINALFQQVNQFMASADKVKLISDFYNLKTEDVEAWLKDVSWAPRPHLNPAMLQTTIDTLKGLNLVSENLKVDHLVGPMESLEK
;
A
#
# COMPACT_ATOMS: atom_id res chain seq x y z
N MET A 1 -9.01 13.58 26.65
CA MET A 1 -8.45 13.41 25.31
C MET A 1 -8.67 11.98 24.87
N VAL A 2 -9.03 11.77 23.61
CA VAL A 2 -9.26 10.42 23.04
C VAL A 2 -7.97 9.95 22.41
N GLU A 3 -7.46 8.81 22.88
CA GLU A 3 -6.30 8.18 22.23
C GLU A 3 -6.70 7.56 20.90
N LEU A 4 -5.92 7.81 19.85
CA LEU A 4 -6.15 7.27 18.52
C LEU A 4 -4.85 6.68 17.96
N LYS A 5 -4.86 5.37 17.73
CA LYS A 5 -3.72 4.62 17.21
C LYS A 5 -3.81 4.54 15.69
N ILE A 6 -2.83 5.09 15.01
CA ILE A 6 -2.78 5.21 13.55
C ILE A 6 -1.52 4.50 13.05
N GLY A 7 -1.59 3.85 11.90
CA GLY A 7 -0.42 3.19 11.35
C GLY A 7 -0.45 3.01 9.84
N GLY A 8 0.73 2.83 9.29
CA GLY A 8 0.95 2.58 7.88
C GLY A 8 2.29 1.89 7.64
N VAL A 9 2.59 1.60 6.39
CA VAL A 9 3.94 1.19 6.00
C VAL A 9 4.87 2.42 6.04
N PRO A 10 6.18 2.28 6.34
CA PRO A 10 7.13 3.41 6.36
C PRO A 10 7.49 3.85 4.94
N GLU A 11 6.52 4.35 4.21
CA GLU A 11 6.63 4.77 2.82
C GLU A 11 6.23 6.24 2.64
N HIS A 12 6.81 6.88 1.64
CA HIS A 12 6.66 8.31 1.36
C HIS A 12 5.22 8.74 0.97
N PHE A 13 4.34 7.80 0.65
CA PHE A 13 2.90 8.06 0.56
C PHE A 13 2.29 8.62 1.85
N ASN A 14 2.88 8.31 3.01
CA ASN A 14 2.40 8.73 4.32
C ASN A 14 2.93 10.10 4.77
N MET A 15 3.62 10.87 3.90
CA MET A 15 4.08 12.23 4.24
C MET A 15 2.96 13.14 4.77
N PRO A 16 1.74 13.20 4.18
CA PRO A 16 0.65 13.99 4.74
C PRO A 16 0.27 13.57 6.17
N TRP A 17 0.32 12.29 6.51
CA TRP A 17 0.10 11.80 7.88
C TRP A 17 1.16 12.32 8.84
N GLN A 18 2.44 12.23 8.47
CA GLN A 18 3.55 12.71 9.31
C GLN A 18 3.42 14.21 9.58
N LEU A 19 3.04 14.99 8.57
CA LEU A 19 2.80 16.43 8.70
C LEU A 19 1.59 16.73 9.60
N LEU A 20 0.49 15.99 9.46
CA LEU A 20 -0.69 16.15 10.33
C LEU A 20 -0.32 15.89 11.79
N LEU A 21 0.37 14.81 12.07
CA LEU A 21 0.80 14.44 13.42
C LEU A 21 1.74 15.50 14.03
N ALA A 22 2.65 16.04 13.24
CA ALA A 22 3.57 17.09 13.69
C ALA A 22 2.89 18.46 13.89
N SER A 23 1.70 18.68 13.33
CA SER A 23 1.01 19.98 13.36
C SER A 23 0.38 20.36 14.70
N GLY A 24 0.11 19.39 15.56
CA GLY A 24 -0.62 19.59 16.83
C GLY A 24 -2.13 19.92 16.65
N ILE A 25 -2.67 19.77 15.44
CA ILE A 25 -4.08 20.06 15.16
C ILE A 25 -5.00 19.05 15.85
N LEU A 26 -4.61 17.79 15.89
CA LEU A 26 -5.39 16.73 16.51
C LEU A 26 -5.48 16.91 18.03
N GLU A 27 -4.36 17.28 18.66
CA GLU A 27 -4.32 17.56 20.10
C GLU A 27 -5.23 18.75 20.48
N LYS A 28 -5.27 19.79 19.66
CA LYS A 28 -6.20 20.93 19.84
C LYS A 28 -7.65 20.50 19.71
N SER A 29 -7.92 19.41 19.00
CA SER A 29 -9.26 18.82 18.86
C SER A 29 -9.58 17.76 19.94
N GLY A 30 -8.73 17.65 20.97
CA GLY A 30 -8.92 16.70 22.08
C GLY A 30 -8.54 15.26 21.73
N ILE A 31 -7.76 15.05 20.67
CA ILE A 31 -7.29 13.74 20.21
C ILE A 31 -5.79 13.62 20.52
N THR A 32 -5.38 12.50 21.09
CA THR A 32 -3.95 12.15 21.30
C THR A 32 -3.59 11.09 20.26
N PRO A 33 -3.00 11.47 19.10
CA PRO A 33 -2.65 10.51 18.07
C PRO A 33 -1.33 9.79 18.40
N SER A 34 -1.21 8.54 17.99
CA SER A 34 0.06 7.83 17.93
C SER A 34 0.23 7.18 16.56
N TRP A 35 1.46 7.13 16.05
CA TRP A 35 1.80 6.50 14.79
C TRP A 35 2.68 5.28 14.98
N THR A 36 2.39 4.21 14.27
CA THR A 36 3.21 2.99 14.26
C THR A 36 3.56 2.60 12.82
N ASP A 37 4.85 2.38 12.56
CA ASP A 37 5.34 1.83 11.30
C ASP A 37 5.23 0.32 11.27
N TYR A 38 4.54 -0.20 10.25
CA TYR A 38 4.35 -1.62 10.03
C TYR A 38 5.23 -2.13 8.89
N HIS A 39 6.48 -2.48 9.19
CA HIS A 39 7.45 -2.98 8.22
C HIS A 39 7.03 -4.30 7.53
N GLY A 40 6.14 -5.07 8.12
CA GLY A 40 5.56 -6.28 7.53
C GLY A 40 4.39 -6.02 6.57
N GLY A 41 4.08 -4.73 6.30
CA GLY A 41 3.13 -4.29 5.30
C GLY A 41 1.66 -4.56 5.67
N THR A 42 0.80 -4.48 4.65
CA THR A 42 -0.66 -4.52 4.76
C THR A 42 -1.22 -5.68 5.58
N GLY A 43 -0.57 -6.86 5.55
CA GLY A 43 -1.06 -8.01 6.30
C GLY A 43 -0.99 -7.84 7.82
N LEU A 44 0.10 -7.24 8.32
CA LEU A 44 0.23 -6.92 9.75
C LEU A 44 -0.68 -5.76 10.15
N LEU A 45 -0.83 -4.75 9.29
CA LEU A 45 -1.80 -3.65 9.50
C LEU A 45 -3.23 -4.19 9.62
N ALA A 46 -3.63 -5.08 8.69
CA ALA A 46 -4.95 -5.70 8.74
C ALA A 46 -5.16 -6.56 9.99
N GLN A 47 -4.11 -7.21 10.48
CA GLN A 47 -4.18 -7.95 11.74
C GLN A 47 -4.32 -7.01 12.94
N ALA A 48 -3.51 -5.96 13.01
CA ALA A 48 -3.57 -4.98 14.09
C ALA A 48 -4.93 -4.25 14.18
N LEU A 49 -5.55 -3.93 13.03
CA LEU A 49 -6.92 -3.42 13.00
C LEU A 49 -7.93 -4.43 13.55
N HIS A 50 -7.79 -5.72 13.20
CA HIS A 50 -8.67 -6.79 13.66
C HIS A 50 -8.56 -7.00 15.17
N ASP A 51 -7.35 -7.00 15.70
CA ASP A 51 -7.05 -7.24 17.11
C ASP A 51 -7.37 -6.01 17.99
N GLY A 52 -7.63 -4.83 17.38
CA GLY A 52 -7.88 -3.57 18.08
C GLY A 52 -6.60 -2.90 18.61
N ASP A 53 -5.44 -3.33 18.11
CA ASP A 53 -4.15 -2.68 18.38
C ASP A 53 -3.96 -1.43 17.55
N LEU A 54 -4.75 -1.26 16.49
CA LEU A 54 -4.79 -0.13 15.59
C LEU A 54 -6.23 0.36 15.41
N ASP A 55 -6.44 1.66 15.43
CA ASP A 55 -7.75 2.29 15.18
C ASP A 55 -7.94 2.65 13.70
N ILE A 56 -6.91 3.27 13.09
CA ILE A 56 -6.88 3.67 11.67
C ILE A 56 -5.63 3.12 11.01
N GLY A 57 -5.79 2.45 9.89
CA GLY A 57 -4.68 1.88 9.10
C GLY A 57 -4.71 2.35 7.66
N ILE A 58 -3.51 2.59 7.09
CA ILE A 58 -3.32 2.88 5.67
C ILE A 58 -2.85 1.60 4.99
N LEU A 59 -3.73 0.98 4.23
CA LEU A 59 -3.53 -0.34 3.63
C LEU A 59 -3.50 -0.26 2.10
N LEU A 60 -2.76 -1.16 1.47
CA LEU A 60 -2.96 -1.45 0.06
C LEU A 60 -4.40 -1.94 -0.16
N THR A 61 -5.07 -1.44 -1.20
CA THR A 61 -6.50 -1.68 -1.47
C THR A 61 -6.81 -3.17 -1.57
N GLU A 62 -6.01 -3.93 -2.31
CA GLU A 62 -6.18 -5.37 -2.46
C GLU A 62 -5.99 -6.15 -1.16
N GLY A 63 -5.09 -5.69 -0.32
CA GLY A 63 -4.86 -6.31 0.99
C GLY A 63 -5.98 -6.00 1.98
N ALA A 64 -6.57 -4.81 1.92
CA ALA A 64 -7.75 -4.45 2.70
C ALA A 64 -8.95 -5.33 2.30
N VAL A 65 -9.20 -5.45 0.98
CA VAL A 65 -10.28 -6.29 0.43
C VAL A 65 -10.13 -7.75 0.87
N GLN A 66 -8.93 -8.33 0.75
CA GLN A 66 -8.66 -9.70 1.20
C GLN A 66 -8.82 -9.86 2.72
N GLY A 67 -8.41 -8.87 3.51
CA GLY A 67 -8.54 -8.90 4.97
C GLY A 67 -10.00 -8.96 5.39
N ILE A 68 -10.86 -8.12 4.81
CA ILE A 68 -12.29 -8.07 5.09
C ILE A 68 -12.98 -9.37 4.64
N ASP A 69 -12.66 -9.87 3.45
CA ASP A 69 -13.20 -11.14 2.95
C ASP A 69 -12.86 -12.33 3.86
N LYS A 70 -11.69 -12.30 4.50
CA LYS A 70 -11.25 -13.29 5.51
C LYS A 70 -11.84 -13.06 6.90
N GLY A 71 -12.81 -12.17 7.04
CA GLY A 71 -13.55 -11.94 8.29
C GLY A 71 -12.87 -10.99 9.27
N LYS A 72 -11.89 -10.19 8.85
CA LYS A 72 -11.29 -9.18 9.72
C LYS A 72 -12.25 -8.01 9.97
N THR A 73 -12.25 -7.51 11.20
CA THR A 73 -13.22 -6.53 11.73
C THR A 73 -12.75 -5.10 11.53
N PHE A 74 -12.67 -4.69 10.29
CA PHE A 74 -12.46 -3.30 9.88
C PHE A 74 -13.15 -3.03 8.54
N LYS A 75 -13.30 -1.76 8.20
CA LYS A 75 -13.92 -1.30 6.95
C LYS A 75 -13.05 -0.27 6.25
N ILE A 76 -13.24 -0.14 4.92
CA ILE A 76 -12.67 0.93 4.11
C ILE A 76 -13.57 2.16 4.27
N PHE A 77 -12.97 3.28 4.70
CA PHE A 77 -13.67 4.55 4.89
C PHE A 77 -13.41 5.55 3.76
N SER A 78 -12.26 5.47 3.12
CA SER A 78 -11.93 6.34 1.98
C SER A 78 -10.79 5.75 1.17
N PHE A 79 -10.73 6.09 -0.12
CA PHE A 79 -9.47 6.09 -0.83
C PHE A 79 -8.56 7.16 -0.22
N TYR A 80 -7.26 6.86 -0.16
CA TYR A 80 -6.22 7.78 0.30
C TYR A 80 -5.33 8.22 -0.85
N VAL A 81 -4.90 7.26 -1.67
CA VAL A 81 -4.13 7.50 -2.89
C VAL A 81 -4.88 6.90 -4.07
N ASP A 82 -5.35 7.78 -4.96
CA ASP A 82 -6.20 7.42 -6.10
C ASP A 82 -5.41 6.81 -7.27
N SER A 83 -4.13 7.17 -7.40
CA SER A 83 -3.29 6.60 -8.44
C SER A 83 -2.98 5.13 -8.19
N SER A 84 -2.69 4.41 -9.27
CA SER A 84 -2.16 3.05 -9.21
C SER A 84 -0.75 3.03 -8.62
N LEU A 85 -0.39 1.96 -7.92
CA LEU A 85 0.97 1.72 -7.48
C LEU A 85 1.82 1.19 -8.64
N THR A 86 2.99 1.79 -8.85
CA THR A 86 3.96 1.31 -9.83
C THR A 86 4.94 0.34 -9.17
N TRP A 87 4.86 -0.91 -9.56
CA TRP A 87 5.76 -1.97 -9.11
C TRP A 87 6.94 -2.12 -10.06
N GLY A 88 8.14 -2.05 -9.54
CA GLY A 88 9.35 -2.43 -10.28
C GLY A 88 9.46 -3.95 -10.34
N ILE A 89 9.90 -4.45 -11.48
CA ILE A 89 10.25 -5.86 -11.69
C ILE A 89 11.77 -5.97 -11.60
N HIS A 90 12.24 -6.56 -10.51
CA HIS A 90 13.66 -6.61 -10.17
C HIS A 90 14.23 -8.02 -10.33
N VAL A 91 15.48 -8.08 -10.71
CA VAL A 91 16.31 -9.29 -10.74
C VAL A 91 17.67 -8.97 -10.13
N PRO A 92 18.47 -9.97 -9.69
CA PRO A 92 19.86 -9.72 -9.31
C PRO A 92 20.62 -8.99 -10.43
N ALA A 93 21.45 -8.01 -10.10
CA ALA A 93 22.15 -7.21 -11.14
C ALA A 93 23.06 -8.09 -12.04
N ASN A 94 23.62 -9.16 -11.50
CA ASN A 94 24.44 -10.15 -12.21
C ASN A 94 23.63 -11.23 -12.95
N SER A 95 22.29 -11.21 -12.86
CA SER A 95 21.40 -12.16 -13.52
C SER A 95 21.54 -12.12 -15.05
N HIS A 96 21.28 -13.26 -15.68
CA HIS A 96 21.15 -13.37 -17.13
C HIS A 96 19.87 -12.71 -17.67
N CYS A 97 18.86 -12.47 -16.80
CA CYS A 97 17.64 -11.77 -17.18
C CYS A 97 17.94 -10.30 -17.47
N LYS A 98 17.73 -9.85 -18.71
CA LYS A 98 18.02 -8.49 -19.17
C LYS A 98 16.75 -7.70 -19.47
N ASN A 99 15.67 -8.39 -19.73
CA ASN A 99 14.35 -7.83 -20.05
C ASN A 99 13.24 -8.67 -19.46
N VAL A 100 12.01 -8.20 -19.57
CA VAL A 100 10.85 -8.86 -18.95
C VAL A 100 10.57 -10.25 -19.54
N ALA A 101 10.87 -10.51 -20.81
CA ALA A 101 10.64 -11.84 -21.39
C ALA A 101 11.51 -12.92 -20.72
N ASP A 102 12.65 -12.54 -20.20
CA ASP A 102 13.61 -13.48 -19.60
C ASP A 102 13.15 -14.00 -18.22
N ILE A 103 12.12 -13.38 -17.61
CA ILE A 103 11.64 -13.79 -16.28
C ILE A 103 10.53 -14.86 -16.34
N GLN A 104 10.05 -15.23 -17.51
CA GLN A 104 9.08 -16.32 -17.65
C GLN A 104 9.61 -17.63 -17.09
N GLY A 105 8.83 -18.30 -16.23
CA GLY A 105 9.19 -19.58 -15.62
C GLY A 105 10.27 -19.51 -14.53
N LYS A 106 10.66 -18.32 -14.09
CA LYS A 106 11.62 -18.10 -13.01
C LYS A 106 10.97 -18.25 -11.63
N ARG A 107 11.79 -18.23 -10.55
CA ARG A 107 11.31 -18.23 -9.17
C ARG A 107 11.10 -16.80 -8.70
N TYR A 108 9.91 -16.52 -8.19
CA TYR A 108 9.51 -15.19 -7.74
C TYR A 108 9.62 -15.09 -6.22
N ALA A 109 10.39 -14.12 -5.73
CA ALA A 109 10.39 -13.74 -4.33
C ALA A 109 9.08 -13.04 -3.98
N ILE A 110 8.42 -13.47 -2.91
CA ILE A 110 7.20 -12.88 -2.40
C ILE A 110 7.28 -12.70 -0.89
N SER A 111 6.69 -11.63 -0.34
CA SER A 111 6.69 -11.44 1.11
C SER A 111 5.93 -12.58 1.82
N ARG A 112 4.81 -12.98 1.27
CA ARG A 112 3.96 -14.11 1.70
C ARG A 112 2.91 -14.38 0.63
N PHE A 113 2.29 -15.53 0.68
CA PHE A 113 1.11 -15.81 -0.15
C PHE A 113 -0.02 -14.81 0.15
N GLY A 114 -0.64 -14.23 -0.88
CA GLY A 114 -1.66 -13.19 -0.79
C GLY A 114 -1.11 -11.77 -0.56
N SER A 115 0.21 -11.57 -0.52
CA SER A 115 0.82 -10.24 -0.49
C SER A 115 0.77 -9.53 -1.84
N GLY A 116 1.05 -8.21 -1.84
CA GLY A 116 1.15 -7.43 -3.08
C GLY A 116 2.19 -7.99 -4.05
N SER A 117 3.37 -8.43 -3.57
CA SER A 117 4.40 -9.03 -4.43
C SER A 117 3.94 -10.35 -5.06
N HIS A 118 3.19 -11.19 -4.33
CA HIS A 118 2.57 -12.39 -4.87
C HIS A 118 1.51 -12.05 -5.93
N LEU A 119 0.62 -11.13 -5.61
CA LEU A 119 -0.44 -10.69 -6.51
C LEU A 119 0.11 -10.12 -7.81
N MET A 120 1.10 -9.24 -7.72
CA MET A 120 1.66 -8.56 -8.90
C MET A 120 2.43 -9.50 -9.81
N ALA A 121 3.09 -10.52 -9.28
CA ALA A 121 3.71 -11.58 -10.09
C ALA A 121 2.66 -12.32 -10.96
N ILE A 122 1.51 -12.63 -10.37
CA ILE A 122 0.42 -13.31 -11.09
C ILE A 122 -0.27 -12.37 -12.09
N ILE A 123 -0.56 -11.13 -11.69
CA ILE A 123 -1.16 -10.12 -12.58
C ILE A 123 -0.26 -9.87 -13.79
N ASP A 124 1.04 -9.73 -13.59
CA ASP A 124 2.00 -9.49 -14.68
C ASP A 124 2.06 -10.70 -15.62
N ALA A 125 2.13 -11.92 -15.09
CA ALA A 125 2.13 -13.15 -15.89
C ALA A 125 0.85 -13.27 -16.74
N LYS A 126 -0.33 -13.07 -16.11
CA LYS A 126 -1.62 -13.09 -16.85
C LYS A 126 -1.68 -12.04 -17.94
N ALA A 127 -1.26 -10.82 -17.65
CA ALA A 127 -1.28 -9.72 -18.62
C ALA A 127 -0.32 -9.95 -19.80
N ARG A 128 0.66 -10.85 -19.64
CA ARG A 128 1.56 -11.29 -20.74
C ARG A 128 1.11 -12.56 -21.43
N GLY A 129 -0.01 -13.15 -21.00
CA GLY A 129 -0.49 -14.42 -21.55
C GLY A 129 0.36 -15.64 -21.10
N TRP A 130 1.09 -15.53 -19.99
CA TRP A 130 1.86 -16.65 -19.44
C TRP A 130 0.99 -17.53 -18.54
N SER A 131 1.31 -18.83 -18.48
CA SER A 131 0.71 -19.73 -17.50
C SER A 131 1.04 -19.26 -16.08
N THR A 132 0.05 -19.32 -15.20
CA THR A 132 0.23 -19.00 -13.78
C THR A 132 0.29 -20.25 -12.89
N GLU A 133 0.04 -21.44 -13.46
CA GLU A 133 -0.01 -22.70 -12.70
C GLU A 133 1.36 -23.17 -12.24
N ASP A 134 2.39 -22.88 -13.03
CA ASP A 134 3.75 -23.35 -12.79
C ASP A 134 4.68 -22.26 -12.18
N ILE A 135 4.12 -21.11 -11.73
CA ILE A 135 4.93 -20.08 -11.11
C ILE A 135 5.48 -20.59 -9.78
N LYS A 136 6.79 -20.55 -9.65
CA LYS A 136 7.49 -20.93 -8.42
C LYS A 136 7.67 -19.70 -7.54
N PHE A 137 7.32 -19.83 -6.27
CA PHE A 137 7.43 -18.75 -5.28
C PHE A 137 8.40 -19.14 -4.17
N GLU A 138 9.21 -18.14 -3.77
CA GLU A 138 10.07 -18.17 -2.58
C GLU A 138 9.56 -17.13 -1.58
N VAL A 139 9.22 -17.54 -0.36
CA VAL A 139 8.74 -16.65 0.69
C VAL A 139 9.92 -16.00 1.41
N ILE A 140 9.99 -14.67 1.35
CA ILE A 140 11.14 -13.87 1.81
C ILE A 140 10.80 -12.84 2.89
N ASP A 141 9.56 -12.80 3.36
CA ASP A 141 8.97 -11.90 4.35
C ASP A 141 9.01 -10.40 3.98
N ASN A 142 10.18 -9.85 3.64
CA ASN A 142 10.38 -8.42 3.42
C ASN A 142 11.53 -8.13 2.44
N LEU A 143 11.85 -6.84 2.25
CA LEU A 143 12.91 -6.40 1.34
C LEU A 143 14.30 -6.92 1.73
N VAL A 144 14.58 -7.09 3.03
CA VAL A 144 15.86 -7.66 3.48
C VAL A 144 15.96 -9.11 3.05
N GLY A 145 14.91 -9.90 3.24
CA GLY A 145 14.85 -11.29 2.78
C GLY A 145 14.95 -11.40 1.25
N ALA A 146 14.41 -10.45 0.48
CA ALA A 146 14.59 -10.42 -0.97
C ALA A 146 16.07 -10.26 -1.38
N ARG A 147 16.81 -9.38 -0.69
CA ARG A 147 18.25 -9.17 -0.91
C ARG A 147 19.04 -10.43 -0.61
N GLU A 148 18.75 -11.10 0.50
CA GLU A 148 19.39 -12.37 0.88
C GLU A 148 19.08 -13.48 -0.12
N SER A 149 17.79 -13.64 -0.48
CA SER A 149 17.34 -14.63 -1.47
C SER A 149 18.04 -14.44 -2.82
N PHE A 150 18.21 -13.21 -3.28
CA PHE A 150 18.96 -12.92 -4.50
C PHE A 150 20.46 -13.25 -4.37
N LYS A 151 21.04 -12.94 -3.21
CA LYS A 151 22.46 -13.22 -2.92
C LYS A 151 22.78 -14.71 -2.94
N TYR A 152 21.87 -15.54 -2.41
CA TYR A 152 22.06 -17.01 -2.35
C TYR A 152 21.48 -17.75 -3.57
N GLY A 153 20.78 -17.03 -4.46
CA GLY A 153 20.21 -17.63 -5.67
C GLY A 153 18.95 -18.45 -5.41
N ASP A 154 18.23 -18.16 -4.30
CA ASP A 154 16.98 -18.85 -3.93
C ASP A 154 15.79 -18.34 -4.73
N SER A 155 15.87 -17.10 -5.24
CA SER A 155 14.88 -16.51 -6.16
C SER A 155 15.56 -15.75 -7.29
N ASP A 156 14.79 -15.48 -8.35
CA ASP A 156 15.27 -14.86 -9.59
C ASP A 156 14.62 -13.51 -9.85
N VAL A 157 13.38 -13.29 -9.36
CA VAL A 157 12.54 -12.12 -9.67
C VAL A 157 11.87 -11.62 -8.40
N PHE A 158 11.77 -10.29 -8.26
CA PHE A 158 11.09 -9.65 -7.13
C PHE A 158 10.28 -8.45 -7.58
N PHE A 159 9.00 -8.43 -7.24
CA PHE A 159 8.11 -7.28 -7.42
C PHE A 159 8.06 -6.46 -6.14
N TRP A 160 8.39 -5.18 -6.23
CA TRP A 160 8.27 -4.23 -5.13
C TRP A 160 7.99 -2.83 -5.63
N GLU A 161 7.56 -1.94 -4.72
CA GLU A 161 7.33 -0.54 -5.07
C GLU A 161 8.60 0.06 -5.71
N LYS A 162 8.41 0.74 -6.85
CA LYS A 162 9.47 1.16 -7.76
C LYS A 162 10.52 2.07 -7.12
N PHE A 163 10.09 3.02 -6.30
CA PHE A 163 10.97 4.05 -5.74
C PHE A 163 11.60 3.61 -4.43
N THR A 164 10.93 2.81 -3.62
CA THR A 164 11.50 2.18 -2.42
C THR A 164 12.73 1.33 -2.76
N THR A 165 12.71 0.67 -3.91
CA THR A 165 13.84 -0.17 -4.38
C THR A 165 14.85 0.59 -5.24
N LYS A 166 14.64 1.89 -5.48
CA LYS A 166 15.48 2.67 -6.39
C LYS A 166 16.95 2.69 -5.96
N SER A 167 17.22 2.83 -4.66
CA SER A 167 18.58 2.84 -4.12
C SER A 167 19.34 1.53 -4.39
N LEU A 168 18.64 0.38 -4.38
CA LEU A 168 19.22 -0.93 -4.69
C LEU A 168 19.52 -1.08 -6.18
N VAL A 169 18.74 -0.43 -7.04
CA VAL A 169 19.02 -0.37 -8.48
C VAL A 169 20.21 0.55 -8.77
N ASP A 170 20.25 1.71 -8.14
CA ASP A 170 21.34 2.70 -8.29
C ASP A 170 22.68 2.17 -7.79
N SER A 171 22.68 1.39 -6.70
CA SER A 171 23.89 0.75 -6.18
C SER A 171 24.38 -0.43 -7.01
N GLY A 172 23.58 -0.89 -7.98
CA GLY A 172 23.91 -2.06 -8.79
C GLY A 172 23.71 -3.40 -8.07
N GLU A 173 22.96 -3.42 -6.96
CA GLU A 173 22.57 -4.67 -6.28
C GLU A 173 21.43 -5.35 -7.04
N PHE A 174 20.45 -4.57 -7.48
CA PHE A 174 19.33 -5.03 -8.30
C PHE A 174 19.43 -4.44 -9.72
N ARG A 175 18.82 -5.13 -10.67
CA ARG A 175 18.47 -4.59 -11.98
C ARG A 175 16.95 -4.56 -12.10
N ARG A 176 16.39 -3.42 -12.49
CA ARG A 176 14.98 -3.32 -12.86
C ARG A 176 14.84 -3.64 -14.35
N VAL A 177 14.13 -4.71 -14.67
CA VAL A 177 13.90 -5.19 -16.04
C VAL A 177 12.58 -4.76 -16.62
N GLY A 178 11.69 -4.20 -15.80
CA GLY A 178 10.38 -3.68 -16.21
C GLY A 178 9.59 -3.09 -15.06
N GLU A 179 8.37 -2.70 -15.38
CA GLU A 179 7.42 -2.12 -14.44
C GLU A 179 6.01 -2.65 -14.69
N ARG A 180 5.18 -2.67 -13.64
CA ARG A 180 3.77 -3.01 -13.70
C ARG A 180 2.96 -2.09 -12.78
N LYS A 181 1.95 -1.41 -13.31
CA LYS A 181 0.97 -0.67 -12.49
C LYS A 181 -0.14 -1.62 -12.01
N THR A 182 -0.63 -1.39 -10.79
CA THR A 182 -1.85 -2.06 -10.33
C THR A 182 -3.04 -1.63 -11.18
N PRO A 183 -4.02 -2.50 -11.44
CA PRO A 183 -5.24 -2.11 -12.18
C PRO A 183 -6.24 -1.31 -11.33
N PHE A 184 -5.89 -0.97 -10.10
CA PHE A 184 -6.71 -0.26 -9.12
C PHE A 184 -5.90 0.77 -8.34
N SER A 185 -6.58 1.68 -7.64
CA SER A 185 -6.00 2.68 -6.72
C SER A 185 -5.21 2.00 -5.60
N CYS A 186 -4.08 2.57 -5.20
CA CYS A 186 -3.14 1.83 -4.37
C CYS A 186 -3.47 1.80 -2.89
N PHE A 187 -3.89 2.92 -2.25
CA PHE A 187 -4.07 2.94 -0.80
C PHE A 187 -5.45 3.41 -0.38
N VAL A 188 -5.95 2.76 0.68
CA VAL A 188 -7.21 3.09 1.35
C VAL A 188 -6.97 3.36 2.83
N ILE A 189 -7.85 4.18 3.42
CA ILE A 189 -7.98 4.39 4.86
C ILE A 189 -8.96 3.36 5.38
N CYS A 190 -8.48 2.49 6.28
CA CYS A 190 -9.28 1.52 6.98
C CYS A 190 -9.44 1.90 8.45
N VAL A 191 -10.61 1.65 9.01
CA VAL A 191 -10.92 1.88 10.42
C VAL A 191 -11.42 0.59 11.03
N SER A 192 -10.92 0.23 12.22
CA SER A 192 -11.43 -0.93 12.95
C SER A 192 -12.88 -0.70 13.38
N ASP A 193 -13.69 -1.75 13.35
CA ASP A 193 -15.10 -1.67 13.76
C ASP A 193 -15.22 -1.17 15.21
N LYS A 194 -14.31 -1.59 16.07
CA LYS A 194 -14.23 -1.14 17.47
C LYS A 194 -13.97 0.37 17.56
N ALA A 195 -12.97 0.89 16.86
CA ALA A 195 -12.65 2.31 16.89
C ALA A 195 -13.81 3.16 16.35
N PHE A 196 -14.48 2.69 15.30
CA PHE A 196 -15.66 3.39 14.78
C PHE A 196 -16.83 3.40 15.74
N GLN A 197 -17.02 2.36 16.54
CA GLN A 197 -18.08 2.30 17.57
C GLN A 197 -17.75 3.17 18.78
N GLU A 198 -16.51 3.12 19.27
CA GLU A 198 -16.10 3.73 20.54
C GLU A 198 -15.58 5.17 20.40
N LYS A 199 -15.00 5.53 19.22
CA LYS A 199 -14.24 6.76 18.98
C LYS A 199 -14.67 7.49 17.71
N ARG A 200 -15.91 7.30 17.27
CA ARG A 200 -16.42 7.78 15.96
C ARG A 200 -16.03 9.21 15.63
N GLU A 201 -16.32 10.15 16.54
CA GLU A 201 -16.04 11.58 16.29
C GLU A 201 -14.55 11.86 16.10
N ALA A 202 -13.69 11.23 16.92
CA ALA A 202 -12.25 11.38 16.79
C ALA A 202 -11.73 10.79 15.46
N VAL A 203 -12.26 9.64 15.03
CA VAL A 203 -11.93 9.03 13.74
C VAL A 203 -12.30 9.97 12.58
N LEU A 204 -13.53 10.47 12.55
CA LEU A 204 -14.01 11.35 11.48
C LEU A 204 -13.27 12.69 11.45
N THR A 205 -13.01 13.29 12.62
CA THR A 205 -12.22 14.51 12.76
C THR A 205 -10.81 14.30 12.21
N THR A 206 -10.18 13.18 12.54
CA THR A 206 -8.84 12.86 12.07
C THR A 206 -8.79 12.64 10.56
N ILE A 207 -9.75 11.91 9.98
CA ILE A 207 -9.82 11.69 8.52
C ILE A 207 -10.01 13.03 7.80
N ASN A 208 -10.90 13.89 8.27
CA ASN A 208 -11.12 15.21 7.67
C ASN A 208 -9.87 16.10 7.78
N ALA A 209 -9.21 16.12 8.93
CA ALA A 209 -7.95 16.86 9.12
C ALA A 209 -6.84 16.34 8.19
N LEU A 210 -6.78 15.03 7.97
CA LEU A 210 -5.83 14.45 7.01
C LEU A 210 -6.04 14.99 5.59
N PHE A 211 -7.26 15.03 5.09
CA PHE A 211 -7.50 15.52 3.72
C PHE A 211 -7.26 17.02 3.58
N GLN A 212 -7.47 17.80 4.63
CA GLN A 212 -7.00 19.19 4.66
C GLN A 212 -5.48 19.27 4.57
N GLN A 213 -4.78 18.41 5.33
CA GLN A 213 -3.32 18.34 5.29
C GLN A 213 -2.80 17.84 3.92
N VAL A 214 -3.48 16.88 3.26
CA VAL A 214 -3.16 16.45 1.89
C VAL A 214 -3.22 17.63 0.93
N ASN A 215 -4.28 18.43 0.97
CA ASN A 215 -4.42 19.58 0.08
C ASN A 215 -3.35 20.65 0.34
N GLN A 216 -3.04 20.94 1.60
CA GLN A 216 -1.96 21.86 1.98
C GLN A 216 -0.59 21.35 1.49
N PHE A 217 -0.31 20.07 1.70
CA PHE A 217 0.92 19.43 1.24
C PHE A 217 1.06 19.49 -0.29
N MET A 218 0.00 19.15 -1.02
CA MET A 218 0.02 19.16 -2.48
C MET A 218 0.17 20.58 -3.07
N ALA A 219 -0.34 21.59 -2.39
CA ALA A 219 -0.16 23.00 -2.75
C ALA A 219 1.22 23.55 -2.38
N SER A 220 1.96 22.89 -1.48
CA SER A 220 3.26 23.35 -1.02
C SER A 220 4.32 23.29 -2.13
N ALA A 221 5.11 24.35 -2.26
CA ALA A 221 6.31 24.38 -3.11
C ALA A 221 7.42 23.44 -2.56
N ASP A 222 7.43 23.21 -1.25
CA ASP A 222 8.46 22.44 -0.56
C ASP A 222 8.17 20.93 -0.50
N LYS A 223 7.07 20.44 -1.11
CA LYS A 223 6.64 19.02 -0.99
C LYS A 223 7.73 18.02 -1.41
N VAL A 224 8.50 18.33 -2.44
CA VAL A 224 9.63 17.49 -2.87
C VAL A 224 10.70 17.42 -1.78
N LYS A 225 11.09 18.59 -1.25
CA LYS A 225 12.11 18.69 -0.20
C LYS A 225 11.65 17.96 1.08
N LEU A 226 10.40 18.15 1.50
CA LEU A 226 9.83 17.49 2.68
C LEU A 226 9.92 15.97 2.58
N ILE A 227 9.57 15.39 1.43
CA ILE A 227 9.69 13.95 1.21
C ILE A 227 11.14 13.50 1.17
N SER A 228 11.99 14.21 0.41
CA SER A 228 13.41 13.87 0.26
C SER A 228 14.13 13.85 1.61
N ASP A 229 13.92 14.86 2.43
CA ASP A 229 14.56 14.97 3.75
C ASP A 229 14.04 13.91 4.73
N PHE A 230 12.72 13.70 4.78
CA PHE A 230 12.10 12.79 5.75
C PHE A 230 12.42 11.32 5.46
N TYR A 231 12.37 10.93 4.20
CA TYR A 231 12.57 9.53 3.77
C TYR A 231 13.97 9.25 3.22
N ASN A 232 14.88 10.23 3.26
CA ASN A 232 16.24 10.12 2.72
C ASN A 232 16.26 9.64 1.26
N LEU A 233 15.41 10.27 0.41
CA LEU A 233 15.29 9.98 -1.00
C LEU A 233 15.96 11.09 -1.84
N LYS A 234 16.44 10.75 -3.02
CA LYS A 234 16.96 11.74 -3.96
C LYS A 234 15.85 12.63 -4.48
N THR A 235 16.09 13.93 -4.56
CA THR A 235 15.12 14.94 -5.02
C THR A 235 14.55 14.60 -6.39
N GLU A 236 15.41 14.21 -7.34
CA GLU A 236 15.00 13.82 -8.69
C GLU A 236 14.09 12.57 -8.72
N ASP A 237 14.27 11.63 -7.81
CA ASP A 237 13.43 10.45 -7.69
C ASP A 237 12.06 10.82 -7.12
N VAL A 238 12.01 11.71 -6.14
CA VAL A 238 10.76 12.23 -5.56
C VAL A 238 9.98 13.04 -6.60
N GLU A 239 10.66 13.89 -7.37
CA GLU A 239 10.03 14.64 -8.47
C GLU A 239 9.43 13.71 -9.54
N ALA A 240 10.14 12.65 -9.90
CA ALA A 240 9.66 11.65 -10.84
C ALA A 240 8.46 10.88 -10.28
N TRP A 241 8.50 10.51 -9.01
CA TRP A 241 7.43 9.80 -8.32
C TRP A 241 6.16 10.65 -8.20
N LEU A 242 6.27 11.92 -7.83
CA LEU A 242 5.14 12.84 -7.68
C LEU A 242 4.36 13.08 -8.99
N LYS A 243 4.96 12.83 -10.16
CA LYS A 243 4.25 12.92 -11.45
C LYS A 243 3.23 11.79 -11.65
N ASP A 244 3.47 10.67 -11.00
CA ASP A 244 2.63 9.45 -11.13
C ASP A 244 1.69 9.25 -9.95
N VAL A 245 1.79 10.08 -8.90
CA VAL A 245 1.01 9.91 -7.65
C VAL A 245 -0.03 11.00 -7.50
N SER A 246 -1.23 10.60 -7.15
CA SER A 246 -2.31 11.50 -6.75
C SER A 246 -2.99 11.02 -5.49
N TRP A 247 -2.92 11.83 -4.44
CA TRP A 247 -3.77 11.63 -3.27
C TRP A 247 -5.20 12.08 -3.55
N ALA A 248 -6.15 11.42 -2.93
CA ALA A 248 -7.53 11.89 -2.95
C ALA A 248 -7.60 13.30 -2.33
N PRO A 249 -8.30 14.26 -2.94
CA PRO A 249 -8.40 15.63 -2.41
C PRO A 249 -9.41 15.78 -1.27
N ARG A 250 -10.25 14.78 -1.06
CA ARG A 250 -11.29 14.71 -0.03
C ARG A 250 -11.63 13.26 0.27
N PRO A 251 -12.27 12.98 1.43
CA PRO A 251 -12.78 11.64 1.68
C PRO A 251 -13.74 11.21 0.57
N HIS A 252 -13.53 10.04 0.00
CA HIS A 252 -14.45 9.47 -0.97
C HIS A 252 -14.29 7.95 -1.08
N LEU A 253 -15.35 7.30 -1.54
CA LEU A 253 -15.31 5.91 -2.00
C LEU A 253 -15.63 5.89 -3.51
N ASN A 254 -15.00 4.98 -4.21
CA ASN A 254 -15.27 4.73 -5.63
C ASN A 254 -15.73 3.26 -5.79
N PRO A 255 -17.05 3.00 -5.82
CA PRO A 255 -17.58 1.64 -5.93
C PRO A 255 -17.09 0.91 -7.17
N ALA A 256 -16.93 1.59 -8.30
CA ALA A 256 -16.43 0.99 -9.54
C ALA A 256 -14.98 0.51 -9.37
N MET A 257 -14.13 1.30 -8.69
CA MET A 257 -12.75 0.93 -8.41
C MET A 257 -12.66 -0.24 -7.42
N LEU A 258 -13.50 -0.26 -6.38
CA LEU A 258 -13.59 -1.40 -5.46
C LEU A 258 -14.08 -2.65 -6.19
N GLN A 259 -15.05 -2.52 -7.10
CA GLN A 259 -15.51 -3.64 -7.91
C GLN A 259 -14.39 -4.17 -8.82
N THR A 260 -13.62 -3.29 -9.47
CA THR A 260 -12.45 -3.68 -10.27
C THR A 260 -11.43 -4.46 -9.43
N THR A 261 -11.21 -4.02 -8.17
CA THR A 261 -10.32 -4.73 -7.24
C THR A 261 -10.87 -6.12 -6.90
N ILE A 262 -12.16 -6.21 -6.55
CA ILE A 262 -12.85 -7.50 -6.28
C ILE A 262 -12.73 -8.43 -7.47
N ASP A 263 -13.06 -7.96 -8.69
CA ASP A 263 -13.06 -8.78 -9.89
C ASP A 263 -11.65 -9.29 -10.23
N THR A 264 -10.65 -8.42 -10.05
CA THR A 264 -9.24 -8.81 -10.19
C THR A 264 -8.89 -9.94 -9.22
N LEU A 265 -9.24 -9.80 -7.93
CA LEU A 265 -8.94 -10.78 -6.89
C LEU A 265 -9.73 -12.08 -7.06
N LYS A 266 -10.99 -12.02 -7.49
CA LYS A 266 -11.81 -13.20 -7.87
C LYS A 266 -11.14 -13.96 -9.02
N GLY A 267 -10.75 -13.26 -10.07
CA GLY A 267 -10.03 -13.85 -11.20
C GLY A 267 -8.71 -14.54 -10.83
N LEU A 268 -8.23 -14.34 -9.61
CA LEU A 268 -7.03 -14.96 -9.03
C LEU A 268 -7.34 -15.97 -7.92
N ASN A 269 -8.62 -16.23 -7.62
CA ASN A 269 -9.09 -17.08 -6.52
C ASN A 269 -8.56 -16.63 -5.13
N LEU A 270 -8.41 -15.31 -4.92
CA LEU A 270 -7.87 -14.74 -3.69
C LEU A 270 -8.95 -14.20 -2.75
N VAL A 271 -10.17 -14.08 -3.22
CA VAL A 271 -11.37 -13.69 -2.45
C VAL A 271 -12.57 -14.54 -2.85
N SER A 272 -13.58 -14.57 -1.98
CA SER A 272 -14.81 -15.35 -2.19
C SER A 272 -15.65 -14.79 -3.34
N GLU A 273 -16.34 -15.70 -4.07
CA GLU A 273 -17.24 -15.33 -5.17
C GLU A 273 -18.41 -14.43 -4.72
N ASN A 274 -18.82 -14.56 -3.45
CA ASN A 274 -19.93 -13.79 -2.87
C ASN A 274 -19.52 -12.40 -2.36
N LEU A 275 -18.24 -12.03 -2.42
CA LEU A 275 -17.80 -10.73 -1.97
C LEU A 275 -18.40 -9.62 -2.81
N LYS A 276 -18.95 -8.59 -2.14
CA LYS A 276 -19.55 -7.39 -2.74
C LYS A 276 -18.94 -6.12 -2.16
N VAL A 277 -19.06 -5.01 -2.87
CA VAL A 277 -18.57 -3.70 -2.44
C VAL A 277 -19.14 -3.30 -1.08
N ASP A 278 -20.44 -3.54 -0.85
CA ASP A 278 -21.12 -3.18 0.42
C ASP A 278 -20.52 -3.89 1.65
N HIS A 279 -19.87 -5.03 1.46
CA HIS A 279 -19.18 -5.73 2.55
C HIS A 279 -17.89 -5.02 2.98
N LEU A 280 -17.30 -4.21 2.10
CA LEU A 280 -15.99 -3.61 2.28
C LEU A 280 -16.03 -2.24 2.97
N VAL A 281 -17.13 -1.50 2.78
CA VAL A 281 -17.19 -0.07 3.09
C VAL A 281 -17.80 0.21 4.46
N GLY A 282 -17.28 1.23 5.12
CA GLY A 282 -17.90 1.82 6.29
C GLY A 282 -19.07 2.75 5.92
N PRO A 283 -19.85 3.25 6.90
CA PRO A 283 -20.98 4.11 6.65
C PRO A 283 -20.54 5.47 6.10
N MET A 284 -20.84 5.71 4.81
CA MET A 284 -20.47 6.91 4.05
C MET A 284 -21.08 8.22 4.59
N GLU A 285 -22.30 8.18 5.10
CA GLU A 285 -23.04 9.36 5.62
C GLU A 285 -22.30 10.12 6.73
N SER A 286 -21.22 9.51 7.22
CA SER A 286 -20.39 10.03 8.30
C SER A 286 -19.32 11.03 7.84
N LEU A 287 -18.92 11.02 6.57
CA LEU A 287 -17.83 11.83 6.01
C LEU A 287 -18.30 13.06 5.23
N GLU A 288 -19.61 13.16 4.95
CA GLU A 288 -20.20 14.25 4.15
C GLU A 288 -20.66 15.47 4.99
N LYS A 289 -20.40 15.47 6.30
CA LYS A 289 -20.68 16.59 7.21
C LYS A 289 -19.40 17.31 7.58
#